data_1ebf6c95ac1d495f2bf74768a293c88f
#
_entry.id   1ebf6c95ac1d495f2bf74768a293c88f
#
_cell.length_a   1.000
_cell.length_b   1.000
_cell.length_c   1.000
_cell.angle_alpha   90.00
_cell.angle_beta   90.00
_cell.angle_gamma   90.00
#
_symmetry.space_group_name_H-M   'P 1'
#
loop_
_entity.id
_entity.type
_entity.pdbx_description
1 polymer ?
#
loop_
_entity_poly.entity_id
_entity_poly.type
_entity_poly.pdbx_seq_one_letter_code
_entity_poly.pdbx_strand_id
1 'polypeptide(L)'
;MKFNRVLVLASALTMMTGLAHAGETITLTDITGHEVTVEVPVKHMILGEGRFLPSLGILDPENPVRWVAGMMGEFKSLDPSTFAQYQAKFPEIDDIPLIGRSGEASFSVEKAITVEPDVAIFGINSGHGPGSQSHEILSQLGAADIPVVMIDFRSKPFENTPKSIRILGKLMGKEDQAEAFVKFYEDNLAKVANGLVGVTDKPKVFLESRVGLQDHCCEAMGDAMIGKFVNLAGGANVFSDIIPGVISQISIEQLLVNQPEIYIATAIGGAKMNEDQNSGRIILGTYADADMSRASLAKSMERTGLDELDAVKAGKVYSVWHHFYNTPMNVTAVQAMAKWFHPDQFTDLDPTATLAEFFDRFQPVPLDGVYWIGLDPASSQ
;
A
#
# COMPACT_ATOMS: atom_id res chain seq x y z
N MET A 1 13.15 80.55 -38.28
CA MET A 1 12.03 79.94 -37.55
C MET A 1 12.23 78.42 -37.63
N LYS A 2 12.71 77.79 -36.54
CA LYS A 2 12.91 76.33 -36.46
C LYS A 2 11.79 75.74 -35.61
N PHE A 3 10.96 74.86 -36.21
CA PHE A 3 9.91 74.14 -35.47
C PHE A 3 10.54 72.89 -34.87
N ASN A 4 10.54 72.79 -33.53
CA ASN A 4 10.85 71.56 -32.80
C ASN A 4 9.58 70.68 -32.75
N ARG A 5 9.68 69.47 -33.29
CA ARG A 5 8.68 68.41 -33.07
C ARG A 5 9.07 67.65 -31.80
N VAL A 6 8.21 67.70 -30.80
CA VAL A 6 8.29 66.85 -29.60
C VAL A 6 7.59 65.53 -29.92
N LEU A 7 8.38 64.45 -29.83
CA LEU A 7 7.86 63.06 -29.95
C LEU A 7 7.42 62.61 -28.56
N VAL A 8 6.12 62.41 -28.38
CA VAL A 8 5.58 61.79 -27.16
C VAL A 8 5.58 60.29 -27.37
N LEU A 9 6.47 59.56 -26.66
CA LEU A 9 6.43 58.09 -26.53
C LEU A 9 5.34 57.70 -25.50
N ALA A 10 4.25 57.12 -25.97
CA ALA A 10 3.27 56.46 -25.11
C ALA A 10 3.77 55.04 -24.78
N SER A 11 4.21 54.82 -23.54
CA SER A 11 4.53 53.50 -23.01
C SER A 11 3.23 52.75 -22.69
N ALA A 12 2.88 51.78 -23.50
CA ALA A 12 1.79 50.84 -23.19
C ALA A 12 2.27 49.85 -22.12
N LEU A 13 1.80 50.03 -20.88
CA LEU A 13 1.97 49.11 -19.77
C LEU A 13 1.00 47.93 -19.96
N THR A 14 1.49 46.82 -20.50
CA THR A 14 0.70 45.58 -20.62
C THR A 14 0.59 44.97 -19.23
N MET A 15 -0.55 45.19 -18.55
CA MET A 15 -0.91 44.38 -17.35
C MET A 15 -1.18 42.96 -17.80
N MET A 16 -0.23 42.04 -17.54
CA MET A 16 -0.51 40.62 -17.51
C MET A 16 -1.41 40.36 -16.30
N THR A 17 -2.70 40.31 -16.50
CA THR A 17 -3.64 39.70 -15.56
C THR A 17 -3.34 38.22 -15.56
N GLY A 18 -2.67 37.76 -14.52
CA GLY A 18 -2.59 36.32 -14.21
C GLY A 18 -4.04 35.82 -14.03
N LEU A 19 -4.51 35.04 -14.99
CA LEU A 19 -5.73 34.25 -14.82
C LEU A 19 -5.45 33.28 -13.67
N ALA A 20 -5.92 33.60 -12.46
CA ALA A 20 -6.12 32.60 -11.43
C ALA A 20 -7.02 31.53 -12.08
N HIS A 21 -6.53 30.34 -12.28
CA HIS A 21 -7.37 29.21 -12.63
C HIS A 21 -8.31 29.00 -11.43
N ALA A 22 -9.54 29.43 -11.59
CA ALA A 22 -10.62 28.95 -10.73
C ALA A 22 -10.65 27.44 -10.91
N GLY A 23 -10.72 26.69 -9.80
CA GLY A 23 -10.80 25.23 -9.85
C GLY A 23 -12.00 24.80 -10.70
N GLU A 24 -11.84 23.70 -11.40
CA GLU A 24 -12.94 23.09 -12.17
C GLU A 24 -13.74 22.19 -11.22
N THR A 25 -15.07 22.32 -11.22
CA THR A 25 -15.92 21.39 -10.49
C THR A 25 -16.20 20.18 -11.36
N ILE A 26 -15.80 19.00 -10.89
CA ILE A 26 -16.04 17.72 -11.56
C ILE A 26 -16.97 16.84 -10.73
N THR A 27 -17.67 15.92 -11.41
CA THR A 27 -18.32 14.78 -10.77
C THR A 27 -17.55 13.51 -11.16
N LEU A 28 -17.07 12.77 -10.17
CA LEU A 28 -16.38 11.51 -10.36
C LEU A 28 -17.15 10.38 -9.66
N THR A 29 -17.01 9.17 -10.19
CA THR A 29 -17.52 7.94 -9.54
C THR A 29 -16.41 7.33 -8.73
N ASP A 30 -16.61 7.14 -7.43
CA ASP A 30 -15.66 6.47 -6.55
C ASP A 30 -15.67 4.95 -6.70
N ILE A 31 -14.84 4.25 -5.89
CA ILE A 31 -14.71 2.79 -5.99
C ILE A 31 -15.97 2.03 -5.57
N THR A 32 -16.89 2.65 -4.83
CA THR A 32 -18.17 2.08 -4.40
C THR A 32 -19.30 2.30 -5.43
N GLY A 33 -19.04 3.13 -6.44
CA GLY A 33 -20.00 3.52 -7.44
C GLY A 33 -20.80 4.79 -7.09
N HIS A 34 -20.42 5.49 -6.00
CA HIS A 34 -21.03 6.77 -5.65
C HIS A 34 -20.47 7.90 -6.52
N GLU A 35 -21.35 8.78 -6.96
CA GLU A 35 -20.98 10.02 -7.62
C GLU A 35 -20.65 11.08 -6.57
N VAL A 36 -19.44 11.63 -6.65
CA VAL A 36 -18.92 12.66 -5.75
C VAL A 36 -18.56 13.89 -6.57
N THR A 37 -19.11 15.06 -6.19
CA THR A 37 -18.80 16.34 -6.82
C THR A 37 -17.75 17.06 -5.99
N VAL A 38 -16.66 17.51 -6.63
CA VAL A 38 -15.52 18.15 -5.98
C VAL A 38 -14.86 19.16 -6.91
N GLU A 39 -14.30 20.23 -6.34
CA GLU A 39 -13.48 21.21 -7.07
C GLU A 39 -12.06 20.65 -7.23
N VAL A 40 -11.51 20.67 -8.43
CA VAL A 40 -10.16 20.14 -8.74
C VAL A 40 -9.28 21.21 -9.40
N PRO A 41 -7.94 21.14 -9.25
CA PRO A 41 -7.24 20.20 -8.36
C PRO A 41 -7.50 20.52 -6.88
N VAL A 42 -7.72 19.47 -6.08
CA VAL A 42 -7.83 19.62 -4.61
C VAL A 42 -6.49 20.10 -4.06
N LYS A 43 -6.50 20.76 -2.91
CA LYS A 43 -5.29 21.27 -2.25
C LYS A 43 -5.06 20.60 -0.90
N HIS A 44 -6.14 20.25 -0.23
CA HIS A 44 -6.16 19.79 1.15
C HIS A 44 -7.00 18.52 1.28
N MET A 45 -6.33 17.39 1.47
CA MET A 45 -6.99 16.10 1.68
C MET A 45 -6.92 15.66 3.14
N ILE A 46 -7.95 14.99 3.62
CA ILE A 46 -7.86 14.13 4.80
C ILE A 46 -7.60 12.70 4.33
N LEU A 47 -6.65 12.01 4.98
CA LEU A 47 -6.39 10.60 4.76
C LEU A 47 -7.00 9.77 5.91
N GLY A 48 -8.00 8.95 5.59
CA GLY A 48 -8.65 8.01 6.51
C GLY A 48 -7.73 6.86 6.96
N GLU A 49 -6.67 6.61 6.23
CA GLU A 49 -5.48 5.86 6.66
C GLU A 49 -4.24 6.68 6.28
N GLY A 50 -3.36 6.99 7.24
CA GLY A 50 -2.12 7.74 6.96
C GLY A 50 -1.19 7.03 6.00
N ARG A 51 -1.28 5.68 5.92
CA ARG A 51 -0.55 4.84 4.95
C ARG A 51 -0.99 5.00 3.50
N PHE A 52 -2.01 5.83 3.21
CA PHE A 52 -2.29 6.25 1.84
C PHE A 52 -1.33 7.32 1.32
N LEU A 53 -0.55 7.97 2.20
CA LEU A 53 0.43 8.99 1.81
C LEU A 53 1.42 8.49 0.73
N PRO A 54 2.01 7.28 0.81
CA PRO A 54 2.86 6.75 -0.26
C PRO A 54 2.15 6.59 -1.60
N SER A 55 0.83 6.45 -1.63
CA SER A 55 0.05 6.41 -2.88
C SER A 55 -0.05 7.79 -3.54
N LEU A 56 -0.06 8.87 -2.75
CA LEU A 56 0.05 10.24 -3.28
C LEU A 56 1.46 10.49 -3.86
N GLY A 57 2.49 9.83 -3.32
CA GLY A 57 3.86 9.87 -3.85
C GLY A 57 3.97 9.37 -5.30
N ILE A 58 3.07 8.46 -5.73
CA ILE A 58 2.99 8.00 -7.11
C ILE A 58 2.63 9.15 -8.06
N LEU A 59 1.77 10.05 -7.60
CA LEU A 59 1.22 11.15 -8.39
C LEU A 59 2.03 12.44 -8.27
N ASP A 60 2.67 12.63 -7.13
CA ASP A 60 3.54 13.76 -6.85
C ASP A 60 4.81 13.31 -6.10
N PRO A 61 5.83 12.80 -6.81
CA PRO A 61 7.07 12.37 -6.18
C PRO A 61 7.95 13.55 -5.69
N GLU A 62 7.61 14.78 -6.02
CA GLU A 62 8.33 15.95 -5.52
C GLU A 62 7.97 16.24 -4.06
N ASN A 63 6.66 16.31 -3.73
CA ASN A 63 6.19 16.50 -2.36
C ASN A 63 4.74 16.03 -2.17
N PRO A 64 4.50 14.75 -1.82
CA PRO A 64 3.14 14.26 -1.57
C PRO A 64 2.53 14.80 -0.26
N VAL A 65 3.37 15.26 0.68
CA VAL A 65 2.93 15.73 2.00
C VAL A 65 2.11 17.02 1.88
N ARG A 66 2.41 17.87 0.91
CA ARG A 66 1.72 19.15 0.70
C ARG A 66 0.21 19.03 0.43
N TRP A 67 -0.25 17.84 0.02
CA TRP A 67 -1.66 17.58 -0.28
C TRP A 67 -2.48 17.20 0.97
N VAL A 68 -1.83 16.96 2.11
CA VAL A 68 -2.46 16.36 3.30
C VAL A 68 -2.69 17.42 4.38
N ALA A 69 -3.95 17.76 4.62
CA ALA A 69 -4.35 18.65 5.70
C ALA A 69 -4.51 17.93 7.05
N GLY A 70 -4.77 16.62 7.03
CA GLY A 70 -4.89 15.79 8.22
C GLY A 70 -4.89 14.31 7.87
N MET A 71 -4.46 13.47 8.78
CA MET A 71 -4.42 12.01 8.56
C MET A 71 -4.60 11.22 9.84
N MET A 72 -4.95 9.92 9.70
CA MET A 72 -4.87 8.97 10.80
C MET A 72 -3.42 8.67 11.18
N GLY A 73 -3.17 8.38 12.45
CA GLY A 73 -1.82 8.24 13.01
C GLY A 73 -1.19 6.86 12.87
N GLU A 74 -1.87 5.89 12.25
CA GLU A 74 -1.41 4.51 12.16
C GLU A 74 -0.18 4.35 11.26
N PHE A 75 0.11 5.28 10.36
CA PHE A 75 1.33 5.22 9.54
C PHE A 75 2.59 5.17 10.42
N LYS A 76 2.70 6.11 11.37
CA LYS A 76 3.85 6.16 12.30
C LYS A 76 3.90 4.96 13.24
N SER A 77 2.76 4.40 13.63
CA SER A 77 2.69 3.33 14.63
C SER A 77 2.82 1.92 14.05
N LEU A 78 2.33 1.70 12.83
CA LEU A 78 2.33 0.37 12.19
C LEU A 78 3.49 0.17 11.21
N ASP A 79 3.99 1.25 10.60
CA ASP A 79 5.13 1.23 9.68
C ASP A 79 6.09 2.39 9.99
N PRO A 80 6.72 2.37 11.19
CA PRO A 80 7.62 3.44 11.62
C PRO A 80 8.85 3.60 10.74
N SER A 81 9.25 2.54 10.02
CA SER A 81 10.42 2.57 9.14
C SER A 81 10.14 3.40 7.88
N THR A 82 9.03 3.15 7.20
CA THR A 82 8.63 3.94 6.03
C THR A 82 8.26 5.36 6.44
N PHE A 83 7.58 5.53 7.59
CA PHE A 83 7.29 6.87 8.12
C PHE A 83 8.58 7.66 8.35
N ALA A 84 9.61 7.07 8.97
CA ALA A 84 10.89 7.72 9.21
C ALA A 84 11.62 8.10 7.91
N GLN A 85 11.49 7.29 6.85
CA GLN A 85 12.05 7.60 5.55
C GLN A 85 11.37 8.82 4.90
N TYR A 86 10.03 8.89 4.98
CA TYR A 86 9.28 10.06 4.54
C TYR A 86 9.61 11.29 5.37
N GLN A 87 9.66 11.17 6.69
CA GLN A 87 10.02 12.23 7.62
C GLN A 87 11.40 12.81 7.35
N ALA A 88 12.38 11.96 7.01
CA ALA A 88 13.73 12.41 6.68
C ALA A 88 13.77 13.30 5.41
N LYS A 89 12.89 13.04 4.44
CA LYS A 89 12.79 13.83 3.20
C LYS A 89 11.82 15.00 3.32
N PHE A 90 10.73 14.82 4.06
CA PHE A 90 9.64 15.78 4.25
C PHE A 90 9.39 15.99 5.75
N PRO A 91 10.22 16.79 6.45
CA PRO A 91 10.07 17.00 7.90
C PRO A 91 8.70 17.56 8.29
N GLU A 92 8.03 18.28 7.38
CA GLU A 92 6.68 18.82 7.56
C GLU A 92 5.59 17.76 7.77
N ILE A 93 5.89 16.48 7.55
CA ILE A 93 4.95 15.39 7.87
C ILE A 93 4.60 15.34 9.36
N ASP A 94 5.49 15.80 10.25
CA ASP A 94 5.22 15.89 11.68
C ASP A 94 4.25 17.03 12.05
N ASP A 95 4.09 18.02 11.16
CA ASP A 95 3.18 19.16 11.34
C ASP A 95 1.76 18.81 10.90
N ILE A 96 1.53 17.68 10.21
CA ILE A 96 0.19 17.26 9.78
C ILE A 96 -0.64 16.89 11.00
N PRO A 97 -1.82 17.54 11.20
CA PRO A 97 -2.73 17.22 12.28
C PRO A 97 -3.18 15.75 12.26
N LEU A 98 -3.04 15.06 13.39
CA LEU A 98 -3.60 13.70 13.54
C LEU A 98 -5.07 13.79 13.92
N ILE A 99 -5.95 13.36 13.02
CA ILE A 99 -7.41 13.32 13.19
C ILE A 99 -7.92 12.06 13.90
N GLY A 100 -7.02 11.12 14.18
CA GLY A 100 -7.24 9.91 14.95
C GLY A 100 -5.92 9.18 15.16
N ARG A 101 -5.94 8.07 15.90
CA ARG A 101 -4.75 7.22 16.10
C ARG A 101 -4.75 6.03 15.16
N SER A 102 -5.56 5.03 15.45
CA SER A 102 -5.77 3.85 14.64
C SER A 102 -7.16 3.27 14.97
N GLY A 103 -7.89 2.86 13.93
CA GLY A 103 -9.27 2.40 14.03
C GLY A 103 -10.31 3.52 14.01
N GLU A 104 -11.49 3.19 13.48
CA GLU A 104 -12.61 4.11 13.28
C GLU A 104 -13.01 4.86 14.56
N ALA A 105 -13.08 4.15 15.70
CA ALA A 105 -13.47 4.74 16.97
C ALA A 105 -12.57 5.89 17.46
N SER A 106 -11.37 6.03 16.92
CA SER A 106 -10.46 7.12 17.26
C SER A 106 -10.55 8.33 16.30
N PHE A 107 -11.30 8.23 15.21
CA PHE A 107 -11.47 9.31 14.24
C PHE A 107 -12.27 10.47 14.85
N SER A 108 -11.74 11.67 14.77
CA SER A 108 -12.39 12.89 15.25
C SER A 108 -12.93 13.72 14.09
N VAL A 109 -14.24 13.72 13.91
CA VAL A 109 -14.92 14.54 12.91
C VAL A 109 -14.69 16.03 13.16
N GLU A 110 -14.67 16.47 14.44
CA GLU A 110 -14.39 17.87 14.80
C GLU A 110 -13.01 18.31 14.29
N LYS A 111 -11.97 17.50 14.54
CA LYS A 111 -10.62 17.80 14.01
C LYS A 111 -10.59 17.76 12.48
N ALA A 112 -11.30 16.82 11.88
CA ALA A 112 -11.40 16.69 10.44
C ALA A 112 -12.00 17.96 9.79
N ILE A 113 -13.03 18.52 10.39
CA ILE A 113 -13.64 19.78 9.93
C ILE A 113 -12.69 20.96 10.16
N THR A 114 -11.98 21.00 11.30
CA THR A 114 -11.11 22.14 11.67
C THR A 114 -9.94 22.35 10.71
N VAL A 115 -9.49 21.31 10.00
CA VAL A 115 -8.41 21.43 9.02
C VAL A 115 -8.87 21.87 7.64
N GLU A 116 -10.17 22.18 7.49
CA GLU A 116 -10.79 22.73 6.27
C GLU A 116 -10.40 21.98 4.98
N PRO A 117 -10.65 20.66 4.89
CA PRO A 117 -10.25 19.87 3.74
C PRO A 117 -11.19 20.08 2.55
N ASP A 118 -10.65 19.98 1.34
CA ASP A 118 -11.43 19.95 0.10
C ASP A 118 -12.14 18.59 -0.09
N VAL A 119 -11.53 17.51 0.44
CA VAL A 119 -12.01 16.13 0.30
C VAL A 119 -11.43 15.21 1.39
N ALA A 120 -12.20 14.22 1.79
CA ALA A 120 -11.72 13.11 2.62
C ALA A 120 -11.55 11.84 1.78
N ILE A 121 -10.40 11.19 1.89
CA ILE A 121 -10.06 9.94 1.18
C ILE A 121 -10.13 8.78 2.16
N PHE A 122 -11.09 7.88 1.97
CA PHE A 122 -11.30 6.71 2.84
C PHE A 122 -11.13 5.41 2.06
N GLY A 123 -10.72 4.34 2.77
CA GLY A 123 -10.71 2.99 2.22
C GLY A 123 -12.08 2.32 2.35
N ILE A 124 -12.52 1.52 1.38
CA ILE A 124 -13.84 0.86 1.46
C ILE A 124 -13.97 -0.09 2.65
N ASN A 125 -12.92 -0.80 3.00
CA ASN A 125 -12.84 -1.69 4.16
C ASN A 125 -11.60 -1.33 4.97
N SER A 126 -11.63 -0.15 5.58
CA SER A 126 -10.53 0.31 6.42
C SER A 126 -10.48 -0.51 7.72
N GLY A 127 -9.29 -1.02 8.06
CA GLY A 127 -9.07 -1.66 9.37
C GLY A 127 -8.48 -0.69 10.39
N HIS A 128 -8.09 0.50 9.95
CA HIS A 128 -7.33 1.45 10.78
C HIS A 128 -7.91 2.88 10.75
N GLY A 129 -9.05 3.08 10.10
CA GLY A 129 -9.75 4.35 10.01
C GLY A 129 -11.20 4.16 9.56
N PRO A 130 -11.91 5.25 9.20
CA PRO A 130 -13.26 5.17 8.64
C PRO A 130 -13.27 4.49 7.27
N GLY A 131 -14.40 3.87 6.95
CA GLY A 131 -14.64 3.21 5.67
C GLY A 131 -16.09 3.34 5.20
N SER A 132 -16.48 2.55 4.21
CA SER A 132 -17.82 2.61 3.61
C SER A 132 -18.95 2.28 4.59
N GLN A 133 -18.67 1.62 5.71
CA GLN A 133 -19.64 1.27 6.76
C GLN A 133 -19.71 2.29 7.91
N SER A 134 -18.88 3.33 7.88
CA SER A 134 -18.80 4.37 8.92
C SER A 134 -19.90 5.44 8.74
N HIS A 135 -21.17 5.01 8.71
CA HIS A 135 -22.31 5.84 8.30
C HIS A 135 -22.45 7.14 9.09
N GLU A 136 -22.16 7.12 10.40
CA GLU A 136 -22.25 8.33 11.24
C GLU A 136 -21.18 9.36 10.85
N ILE A 137 -19.92 8.92 10.68
CA ILE A 137 -18.82 9.79 10.25
C ILE A 137 -19.09 10.38 8.87
N LEU A 138 -19.55 9.53 7.92
CA LEU A 138 -19.89 9.97 6.56
C LEU A 138 -21.00 11.01 6.57
N SER A 139 -22.05 10.80 7.40
CA SER A 139 -23.16 11.74 7.56
C SER A 139 -22.70 13.09 8.13
N GLN A 140 -21.82 13.08 9.14
CA GLN A 140 -21.31 14.29 9.78
C GLN A 140 -20.38 15.08 8.85
N LEU A 141 -19.52 14.41 8.08
CA LEU A 141 -18.67 15.06 7.07
C LEU A 141 -19.51 15.66 5.96
N GLY A 142 -20.53 14.94 5.47
CA GLY A 142 -21.48 15.46 4.48
C GLY A 142 -22.28 16.68 4.98
N ALA A 143 -22.66 16.72 6.26
CA ALA A 143 -23.32 17.86 6.89
C ALA A 143 -22.39 19.09 7.01
N ALA A 144 -21.09 18.90 6.95
CA ALA A 144 -20.06 19.94 6.93
C ALA A 144 -19.58 20.27 5.49
N ASP A 145 -20.32 19.81 4.46
CA ASP A 145 -19.99 19.99 3.04
C ASP A 145 -18.60 19.44 2.64
N ILE A 146 -18.08 18.42 3.37
CA ILE A 146 -16.83 17.74 3.04
C ILE A 146 -17.15 16.49 2.22
N PRO A 147 -16.83 16.47 0.91
CA PRO A 147 -17.03 15.29 0.08
C PRO A 147 -16.10 14.16 0.53
N VAL A 148 -16.62 12.92 0.50
CA VAL A 148 -15.83 11.71 0.82
C VAL A 148 -15.70 10.87 -0.43
N VAL A 149 -14.47 10.51 -0.77
CA VAL A 149 -14.12 9.67 -1.92
C VAL A 149 -13.53 8.36 -1.40
N MET A 150 -14.13 7.24 -1.83
CA MET A 150 -13.66 5.89 -1.47
C MET A 150 -12.64 5.38 -2.46
N ILE A 151 -11.55 4.79 -1.93
CA ILE A 151 -10.51 4.09 -2.68
C ILE A 151 -10.32 2.68 -2.11
N ASP A 152 -9.60 1.80 -2.83
CA ASP A 152 -9.34 0.44 -2.36
C ASP A 152 -8.03 -0.13 -2.92
N PHE A 153 -7.14 -0.50 -2.00
CA PHE A 153 -5.93 -1.28 -2.29
C PHE A 153 -5.95 -2.66 -1.62
N ARG A 154 -7.03 -2.97 -0.88
CA ARG A 154 -7.12 -4.09 0.06
C ARG A 154 -8.11 -5.18 -0.35
N SER A 155 -9.35 -4.79 -0.66
CA SER A 155 -10.46 -5.75 -0.82
C SER A 155 -10.44 -6.45 -2.18
N LYS A 156 -10.20 -5.67 -3.24
CA LYS A 156 -10.00 -6.13 -4.61
C LYS A 156 -8.74 -5.47 -5.18
N PRO A 157 -7.55 -5.78 -4.62
CA PRO A 157 -6.34 -5.00 -4.87
C PRO A 157 -5.99 -4.88 -6.36
N PHE A 158 -6.15 -5.96 -7.13
CA PHE A 158 -5.73 -5.98 -8.54
C PHE A 158 -6.68 -5.24 -9.46
N GLU A 159 -7.98 -5.23 -9.13
CA GLU A 159 -9.01 -4.55 -9.92
C GLU A 159 -9.13 -3.07 -9.53
N ASN A 160 -8.96 -2.78 -8.24
CA ASN A 160 -9.28 -1.48 -7.67
C ASN A 160 -8.04 -0.57 -7.53
N THR A 161 -6.82 -1.11 -7.48
CA THR A 161 -5.60 -0.27 -7.44
C THR A 161 -5.51 0.66 -8.64
N PRO A 162 -5.65 0.20 -9.91
CA PRO A 162 -5.65 1.10 -11.06
C PRO A 162 -6.75 2.17 -11.00
N LYS A 163 -7.96 1.78 -10.60
CA LYS A 163 -9.10 2.71 -10.47
C LYS A 163 -8.86 3.75 -9.38
N SER A 164 -8.35 3.33 -8.23
CA SER A 164 -8.05 4.21 -7.09
C SER A 164 -6.98 5.25 -7.44
N ILE A 165 -5.91 4.83 -8.15
CA ILE A 165 -4.87 5.76 -8.60
C ILE A 165 -5.43 6.74 -9.65
N ARG A 166 -6.29 6.30 -10.58
CA ARG A 166 -6.98 7.20 -11.52
C ARG A 166 -7.89 8.22 -10.81
N ILE A 167 -8.61 7.79 -9.75
CA ILE A 167 -9.43 8.68 -8.93
C ILE A 167 -8.55 9.74 -8.26
N LEU A 168 -7.47 9.32 -7.59
CA LEU A 168 -6.53 10.25 -6.95
C LEU A 168 -5.87 11.17 -7.99
N GLY A 169 -5.51 10.65 -9.17
CA GLY A 169 -4.97 11.42 -10.29
C GLY A 169 -5.90 12.56 -10.70
N LYS A 170 -7.22 12.28 -10.87
CA LYS A 170 -8.22 13.29 -11.19
C LYS A 170 -8.35 14.35 -10.07
N LEU A 171 -8.39 13.93 -8.81
CA LEU A 171 -8.47 14.84 -7.67
C LEU A 171 -7.27 15.78 -7.62
N MET A 172 -6.08 15.30 -7.94
CA MET A 172 -4.83 16.06 -7.87
C MET A 172 -4.46 16.78 -9.18
N GLY A 173 -5.23 16.59 -10.28
CA GLY A 173 -4.85 17.08 -11.62
C GLY A 173 -3.54 16.43 -12.11
N LYS A 174 -3.37 15.13 -11.88
CA LYS A 174 -2.18 14.32 -12.17
C LYS A 174 -2.53 13.07 -12.98
N GLU A 175 -3.44 13.19 -13.92
CA GLU A 175 -3.98 12.07 -14.71
C GLU A 175 -2.89 11.38 -15.53
N ASP A 176 -1.98 12.12 -16.15
CA ASP A 176 -0.89 11.54 -16.94
C ASP A 176 0.04 10.67 -16.07
N GLN A 177 0.33 11.13 -14.86
CA GLN A 177 1.14 10.36 -13.91
C GLN A 177 0.40 9.11 -13.41
N ALA A 178 -0.91 9.24 -13.19
CA ALA A 178 -1.77 8.11 -12.82
C ALA A 178 -1.77 7.04 -13.92
N GLU A 179 -1.95 7.43 -15.19
CA GLU A 179 -1.94 6.48 -16.31
C GLU A 179 -0.54 5.85 -16.52
N ALA A 180 0.53 6.60 -16.31
CA ALA A 180 1.89 6.05 -16.37
C ALA A 180 2.10 4.94 -15.33
N PHE A 181 1.61 5.15 -14.11
CA PHE A 181 1.63 4.12 -13.07
C PHE A 181 0.71 2.95 -13.40
N VAL A 182 -0.52 3.22 -13.83
CA VAL A 182 -1.49 2.16 -14.16
C VAL A 182 -0.95 1.25 -15.25
N LYS A 183 -0.33 1.83 -16.30
CA LYS A 183 0.32 1.04 -17.34
C LYS A 183 1.45 0.16 -16.76
N PHE A 184 2.31 0.71 -15.93
CA PHE A 184 3.35 -0.05 -15.23
C PHE A 184 2.76 -1.22 -14.44
N TYR A 185 1.70 -0.96 -13.69
CA TYR A 185 1.03 -1.94 -12.84
C TYR A 185 0.41 -3.08 -13.66
N GLU A 186 -0.38 -2.74 -14.68
CA GLU A 186 -1.06 -3.70 -15.56
C GLU A 186 -0.07 -4.54 -16.38
N ASP A 187 0.98 -3.92 -16.92
CA ASP A 187 2.04 -4.64 -17.66
C ASP A 187 2.76 -5.67 -16.76
N ASN A 188 3.01 -5.31 -15.50
CA ASN A 188 3.68 -6.20 -14.54
C ASN A 188 2.77 -7.34 -14.04
N LEU A 189 1.47 -7.10 -13.87
CA LEU A 189 0.50 -8.18 -13.62
C LEU A 189 0.36 -9.12 -14.83
N ALA A 190 0.36 -8.57 -16.05
CA ALA A 190 0.28 -9.36 -17.27
C ALA A 190 1.46 -10.33 -17.43
N LYS A 191 2.66 -9.98 -16.95
CA LYS A 191 3.81 -10.91 -16.93
C LYS A 191 3.50 -12.18 -16.15
N VAL A 192 2.85 -12.05 -14.99
CA VAL A 192 2.46 -13.20 -14.16
C VAL A 192 1.35 -13.99 -14.86
N ALA A 193 0.29 -13.32 -15.31
CA ALA A 193 -0.83 -13.97 -15.98
C ALA A 193 -0.37 -14.77 -17.22
N ASN A 194 0.51 -14.18 -18.04
CA ASN A 194 1.04 -14.82 -19.24
C ASN A 194 1.95 -16.03 -18.90
N GLY A 195 2.77 -15.93 -17.87
CA GLY A 195 3.64 -17.03 -17.43
C GLY A 195 2.85 -18.22 -16.87
N LEU A 196 1.62 -17.99 -16.39
CA LEU A 196 0.74 -19.05 -15.87
C LEU A 196 -0.16 -19.69 -16.92
N VAL A 197 -0.11 -19.25 -18.18
CA VAL A 197 -0.90 -19.87 -19.26
C VAL A 197 -0.49 -21.33 -19.45
N GLY A 198 -1.46 -22.24 -19.27
CA GLY A 198 -1.22 -23.68 -19.36
C GLY A 198 -0.64 -24.35 -18.12
N VAL A 199 -0.33 -23.59 -17.07
CA VAL A 199 0.07 -24.13 -15.78
C VAL A 199 -1.15 -24.68 -15.06
N THR A 200 -1.19 -25.98 -14.81
CA THR A 200 -2.29 -26.68 -14.12
C THR A 200 -1.92 -27.10 -12.70
N ASP A 201 -0.63 -27.27 -12.44
CA ASP A 201 -0.11 -27.62 -11.12
C ASP A 201 -0.05 -26.36 -10.24
N LYS A 202 -0.67 -26.42 -9.07
CA LYS A 202 -0.72 -25.33 -8.11
C LYS A 202 -0.16 -25.85 -6.79
N PRO A 203 1.05 -25.43 -6.39
CA PRO A 203 1.63 -25.86 -5.13
C PRO A 203 0.72 -25.48 -3.96
N LYS A 204 0.62 -26.35 -2.97
CA LYS A 204 -0.10 -26.11 -1.72
C LYS A 204 0.67 -25.11 -0.87
N VAL A 205 0.05 -23.95 -0.62
CA VAL A 205 0.66 -22.85 0.12
C VAL A 205 -0.05 -22.65 1.45
N PHE A 206 0.71 -22.62 2.53
CA PHE A 206 0.24 -22.08 3.80
C PHE A 206 0.67 -20.62 3.93
N LEU A 207 -0.29 -19.74 4.16
CA LEU A 207 -0.04 -18.32 4.40
C LEU A 207 -0.36 -17.97 5.85
N GLU A 208 0.69 -17.73 6.65
CA GLU A 208 0.57 -17.28 8.03
C GLU A 208 0.59 -15.76 8.12
N SER A 209 -0.42 -15.21 8.77
CA SER A 209 -0.58 -13.77 8.96
C SER A 209 0.19 -13.28 10.19
N ARG A 210 0.90 -12.17 10.04
CA ARG A 210 1.45 -11.34 11.13
C ARG A 210 2.25 -12.15 12.16
N VAL A 211 3.18 -12.96 11.68
CA VAL A 211 4.00 -13.82 12.55
C VAL A 211 4.65 -13.03 13.68
N GLY A 212 4.54 -13.54 14.90
CA GLY A 212 5.03 -12.93 16.13
C GLY A 212 4.09 -11.88 16.74
N LEU A 213 2.87 -11.69 16.21
CA LEU A 213 1.83 -10.90 16.89
C LEU A 213 1.22 -11.66 18.07
N GLN A 214 1.14 -12.97 17.95
CA GLN A 214 0.67 -13.91 18.96
C GLN A 214 1.78 -14.89 19.30
N ASP A 215 1.85 -15.36 20.55
CA ASP A 215 2.88 -16.29 21.02
C ASP A 215 2.70 -17.71 20.46
N HIS A 216 1.48 -18.05 20.05
CA HIS A 216 1.14 -19.39 19.56
C HIS A 216 1.02 -19.42 18.02
N CYS A 217 1.35 -20.54 17.43
CA CYS A 217 1.08 -20.85 16.03
C CYS A 217 -0.40 -21.24 15.88
N CYS A 218 -1.12 -20.94 14.79
CA CYS A 218 -0.78 -20.15 13.64
C CYS A 218 -2.00 -19.31 13.25
N GLU A 219 -1.81 -18.03 12.89
CA GLU A 219 -2.88 -17.24 12.26
C GLU A 219 -2.89 -17.51 10.76
N ALA A 220 -3.79 -18.38 10.27
CA ALA A 220 -3.94 -18.61 8.84
C ALA A 220 -4.72 -17.48 8.17
N MET A 221 -4.26 -17.04 7.00
CA MET A 221 -5.00 -16.10 6.15
C MET A 221 -5.76 -16.85 5.06
N GLY A 222 -7.07 -16.56 4.92
CA GLY A 222 -7.94 -17.10 3.88
C GLY A 222 -7.76 -16.42 2.52
N ASP A 223 -8.80 -16.49 1.66
CA ASP A 223 -8.80 -15.82 0.34
C ASP A 223 -9.15 -14.34 0.44
N ALA A 224 -8.37 -13.59 1.21
CA ALA A 224 -8.49 -12.15 1.39
C ALA A 224 -7.12 -11.51 1.51
N MET A 225 -7.01 -10.21 1.24
CA MET A 225 -5.75 -9.47 1.34
C MET A 225 -4.61 -10.19 0.58
N ILE A 226 -3.51 -10.56 1.26
CA ILE A 226 -2.36 -11.29 0.66
C ILE A 226 -2.74 -12.71 0.21
N GLY A 227 -3.81 -13.31 0.77
CA GLY A 227 -4.32 -14.59 0.27
C GLY A 227 -4.71 -14.55 -1.21
N LYS A 228 -5.23 -13.42 -1.69
CA LYS A 228 -5.51 -13.20 -3.13
C LYS A 228 -4.23 -13.18 -3.98
N PHE A 229 -3.10 -12.76 -3.41
CA PHE A 229 -1.81 -12.77 -4.12
C PHE A 229 -1.36 -14.21 -4.38
N VAL A 230 -1.54 -15.11 -3.40
CA VAL A 230 -1.24 -16.54 -3.55
C VAL A 230 -1.99 -17.12 -4.75
N ASN A 231 -3.30 -16.87 -4.84
CA ASN A 231 -4.12 -17.39 -5.93
C ASN A 231 -3.71 -16.79 -7.30
N LEU A 232 -3.44 -15.49 -7.36
CA LEU A 232 -3.01 -14.81 -8.59
C LEU A 232 -1.62 -15.24 -9.05
N ALA A 233 -0.75 -15.57 -8.11
CA ALA A 233 0.60 -16.08 -8.37
C ALA A 233 0.62 -17.59 -8.76
N GLY A 234 -0.54 -18.25 -8.83
CA GLY A 234 -0.68 -19.64 -9.25
C GLY A 234 -0.52 -20.67 -8.13
N GLY A 235 -0.57 -20.25 -6.86
CA GLY A 235 -0.58 -21.16 -5.71
C GLY A 235 -2.01 -21.57 -5.30
N ALA A 236 -2.11 -22.58 -4.43
CA ALA A 236 -3.34 -23.03 -3.78
C ALA A 236 -3.22 -22.82 -2.27
N ASN A 237 -3.88 -21.80 -1.72
CA ASN A 237 -3.90 -21.58 -0.28
C ASN A 237 -4.71 -22.70 0.41
N VAL A 238 -4.04 -23.51 1.24
CA VAL A 238 -4.62 -24.71 1.85
C VAL A 238 -5.77 -24.45 2.83
N PHE A 239 -5.94 -23.20 3.25
CA PHE A 239 -6.99 -22.80 4.18
C PHE A 239 -8.01 -21.83 3.57
N SER A 240 -7.98 -21.55 2.26
CA SER A 240 -8.89 -20.60 1.61
C SER A 240 -10.37 -20.90 1.85
N ASP A 241 -10.74 -22.17 1.76
CA ASP A 241 -12.14 -22.62 1.85
C ASP A 241 -12.58 -22.88 3.30
N ILE A 242 -11.66 -22.92 4.25
CA ILE A 242 -11.89 -23.28 5.65
C ILE A 242 -12.05 -22.05 6.53
N ILE A 243 -11.38 -20.95 6.18
CA ILE A 243 -11.37 -19.73 6.99
C ILE A 243 -12.54 -18.82 6.61
N PRO A 244 -13.53 -18.64 7.52
CA PRO A 244 -14.58 -17.67 7.30
C PRO A 244 -14.02 -16.25 7.51
N GLY A 245 -13.77 -15.51 6.43
CA GLY A 245 -13.27 -14.13 6.50
C GLY A 245 -11.79 -13.99 6.16
N VAL A 246 -11.08 -13.11 6.87
CA VAL A 246 -9.71 -12.73 6.48
C VAL A 246 -8.67 -13.63 7.14
N ILE A 247 -8.78 -13.83 8.44
CA ILE A 247 -7.80 -14.51 9.29
C ILE A 247 -8.54 -15.38 10.31
N SER A 248 -8.00 -16.56 10.58
CA SER A 248 -8.46 -17.42 11.67
C SER A 248 -7.30 -18.15 12.33
N GLN A 249 -7.42 -18.40 13.62
CA GLN A 249 -6.49 -19.25 14.35
C GLN A 249 -6.70 -20.71 13.94
N ILE A 250 -5.62 -21.40 13.59
CA ILE A 250 -5.59 -22.86 13.37
C ILE A 250 -4.60 -23.52 14.33
N SER A 251 -4.78 -24.82 14.59
CA SER A 251 -3.83 -25.56 15.39
C SER A 251 -2.69 -26.12 14.54
N ILE A 252 -1.55 -26.40 15.18
CA ILE A 252 -0.41 -27.03 14.50
C ILE A 252 -0.78 -28.40 13.92
N GLU A 253 -1.66 -29.17 14.58
CA GLU A 253 -2.13 -30.47 14.11
C GLU A 253 -2.93 -30.33 12.80
N GLN A 254 -3.76 -29.31 12.68
CA GLN A 254 -4.48 -29.03 11.43
C GLN A 254 -3.52 -28.71 10.29
N LEU A 255 -2.44 -27.95 10.59
CA LEU A 255 -1.42 -27.62 9.62
C LEU A 255 -0.62 -28.87 9.20
N LEU A 256 -0.23 -29.72 10.16
CA LEU A 256 0.47 -30.99 9.92
C LEU A 256 -0.35 -31.99 9.09
N VAL A 257 -1.67 -32.01 9.25
CA VAL A 257 -2.56 -32.85 8.42
C VAL A 257 -2.60 -32.36 6.96
N ASN A 258 -2.52 -31.06 6.73
CA ASN A 258 -2.61 -30.47 5.39
C ASN A 258 -1.26 -30.46 4.63
N GLN A 259 -0.13 -30.53 5.33
CA GLN A 259 1.24 -30.56 4.77
C GLN A 259 1.39 -29.63 3.55
N PRO A 260 1.60 -28.34 3.75
CA PRO A 260 1.84 -27.41 2.65
C PRO A 260 3.21 -27.69 2.02
N GLU A 261 3.32 -27.49 0.71
CA GLU A 261 4.58 -27.57 -0.03
C GLU A 261 5.42 -26.30 0.13
N ILE A 262 4.74 -25.18 0.40
CA ILE A 262 5.35 -23.86 0.58
C ILE A 262 4.73 -23.18 1.81
N TYR A 263 5.58 -22.60 2.64
CA TYR A 263 5.20 -21.79 3.79
C TYR A 263 5.54 -20.33 3.53
N ILE A 264 4.54 -19.44 3.66
CA ILE A 264 4.73 -17.99 3.56
C ILE A 264 4.28 -17.34 4.85
N ALA A 265 5.17 -16.56 5.46
CA ALA A 265 4.88 -15.71 6.61
C ALA A 265 4.67 -14.27 6.18
N THR A 266 3.74 -13.54 6.79
CA THR A 266 3.71 -12.08 6.62
C THR A 266 4.40 -11.39 7.79
N ALA A 267 5.33 -10.48 7.46
CA ALA A 267 6.21 -9.79 8.40
C ALA A 267 5.63 -8.45 8.83
N ILE A 268 5.55 -8.24 10.15
CA ILE A 268 5.09 -6.97 10.77
C ILE A 268 6.16 -6.33 11.66
N GLY A 269 7.34 -6.93 11.78
CA GLY A 269 8.51 -6.30 12.41
C GLY A 269 9.16 -5.30 11.46
N GLY A 270 9.87 -4.33 12.00
CA GLY A 270 10.52 -3.27 11.22
C GLY A 270 11.82 -2.80 11.83
N ALA A 271 12.76 -2.35 11.00
CA ALA A 271 14.11 -1.93 11.43
C ALA A 271 14.11 -0.74 12.40
N LYS A 272 13.05 0.08 12.42
CA LYS A 272 12.89 1.21 13.36
C LYS A 272 12.01 0.88 14.58
N MET A 273 11.60 -0.38 14.73
CA MET A 273 10.95 -0.86 15.94
C MET A 273 12.00 -1.25 16.98
N ASN A 274 11.68 -1.11 18.27
CA ASN A 274 12.55 -1.56 19.35
C ASN A 274 12.49 -3.10 19.53
N GLU A 275 13.35 -3.66 20.38
CA GLU A 275 13.43 -5.10 20.62
C GLU A 275 12.10 -5.69 21.11
N ASP A 276 11.40 -5.01 22.01
CA ASP A 276 10.11 -5.48 22.53
C ASP A 276 9.05 -5.54 21.42
N GLN A 277 9.01 -4.52 20.56
CA GLN A 277 8.11 -4.47 19.40
C GLN A 277 8.43 -5.53 18.35
N ASN A 278 9.70 -5.88 18.18
CA ASN A 278 10.17 -6.90 17.24
C ASN A 278 10.20 -8.32 17.84
N SER A 279 9.89 -8.48 19.12
CA SER A 279 9.94 -9.79 19.77
C SER A 279 9.08 -10.82 19.05
N GLY A 280 9.70 -11.90 18.58
CA GLY A 280 9.05 -12.98 17.82
C GLY A 280 8.62 -12.59 16.38
N ARG A 281 8.79 -11.35 15.94
CA ARG A 281 8.37 -10.88 14.63
C ARG A 281 9.44 -11.05 13.57
N ILE A 282 9.00 -11.31 12.35
CA ILE A 282 9.86 -11.25 11.18
C ILE A 282 10.02 -9.80 10.78
N ILE A 283 11.24 -9.39 10.46
CA ILE A 283 11.60 -8.00 10.15
C ILE A 283 11.77 -7.86 8.64
N LEU A 284 10.90 -7.06 8.02
CA LEU A 284 10.95 -6.68 6.60
C LEU A 284 10.52 -5.22 6.42
N GLY A 285 10.71 -4.71 5.21
CA GLY A 285 10.35 -3.35 4.81
C GLY A 285 11.52 -2.39 4.87
N THR A 286 11.23 -1.12 4.88
CA THR A 286 12.20 -0.03 4.82
C THR A 286 13.27 -0.16 5.91
N TYR A 287 14.55 0.00 5.53
CA TYR A 287 15.76 -0.11 6.36
C TYR A 287 16.08 -1.53 6.88
N ALA A 288 15.30 -2.55 6.57
CA ALA A 288 15.67 -3.92 6.88
C ALA A 288 16.77 -4.40 5.94
N ASP A 289 17.79 -5.09 6.46
CA ASP A 289 18.79 -5.76 5.65
C ASP A 289 18.50 -7.28 5.52
N ALA A 290 19.15 -7.92 4.57
CA ALA A 290 18.91 -9.32 4.26
C ALA A 290 19.31 -10.27 5.41
N ASP A 291 20.36 -9.96 6.17
CA ASP A 291 20.82 -10.79 7.27
C ASP A 291 19.85 -10.73 8.45
N MET A 292 19.45 -9.52 8.85
CA MET A 292 18.42 -9.29 9.86
C MET A 292 17.09 -9.98 9.48
N SER A 293 16.66 -9.80 8.24
CA SER A 293 15.42 -10.37 7.73
C SER A 293 15.44 -11.89 7.76
N ARG A 294 16.52 -12.52 7.25
CA ARG A 294 16.67 -13.97 7.24
C ARG A 294 16.82 -14.57 8.64
N ALA A 295 17.58 -13.92 9.52
CA ALA A 295 17.74 -14.34 10.91
C ALA A 295 16.38 -14.32 11.65
N SER A 296 15.57 -13.28 11.46
CA SER A 296 14.25 -13.18 12.07
C SER A 296 13.27 -14.23 11.50
N LEU A 297 13.32 -14.51 10.19
CA LEU A 297 12.55 -15.58 9.58
C LEU A 297 12.97 -16.96 10.12
N ALA A 298 14.28 -17.25 10.17
CA ALA A 298 14.79 -18.51 10.70
C ALA A 298 14.35 -18.73 12.16
N LYS A 299 14.47 -17.70 13.00
CA LYS A 299 14.03 -17.76 14.39
C LYS A 299 12.52 -18.03 14.52
N SER A 300 11.70 -17.48 13.63
CA SER A 300 10.25 -17.71 13.64
C SER A 300 9.87 -19.17 13.35
N MET A 301 10.75 -19.94 12.70
CA MET A 301 10.56 -21.37 12.42
C MET A 301 10.92 -22.31 13.58
N GLU A 302 11.51 -21.78 14.67
CA GLU A 302 11.81 -22.56 15.87
C GLU A 302 10.57 -22.84 16.74
N ARG A 303 9.40 -22.33 16.35
CA ARG A 303 8.13 -22.61 17.04
C ARG A 303 7.78 -24.09 16.95
N THR A 304 7.30 -24.65 18.06
CA THR A 304 7.03 -26.09 18.22
C THR A 304 6.16 -26.66 17.09
N GLY A 305 6.65 -27.70 16.42
CA GLY A 305 5.95 -28.48 15.41
C GLY A 305 6.08 -27.93 13.97
N LEU A 306 6.64 -26.73 13.77
CA LEU A 306 6.87 -26.22 12.40
C LEU A 306 7.97 -26.97 11.68
N ASP A 307 8.95 -27.49 12.39
CA ASP A 307 10.02 -28.35 11.88
C ASP A 307 9.53 -29.67 11.27
N GLU A 308 8.30 -30.09 11.58
CA GLU A 308 7.66 -31.26 11.01
C GLU A 308 6.98 -31.00 9.65
N LEU A 309 6.85 -29.76 9.23
CA LEU A 309 6.25 -29.42 7.94
C LEU A 309 7.18 -29.77 6.77
N ASP A 310 6.61 -30.35 5.71
CA ASP A 310 7.34 -30.66 4.48
C ASP A 310 7.95 -29.42 3.83
N ALA A 311 7.24 -28.28 3.85
CA ALA A 311 7.75 -27.00 3.37
C ALA A 311 9.02 -26.57 4.12
N VAL A 312 9.06 -26.73 5.45
CA VAL A 312 10.22 -26.36 6.28
C VAL A 312 11.39 -27.30 6.04
N LYS A 313 11.13 -28.61 5.99
CA LYS A 313 12.14 -29.63 5.69
C LYS A 313 12.76 -29.44 4.30
N ALA A 314 11.98 -28.96 3.34
CA ALA A 314 12.41 -28.67 1.96
C ALA A 314 13.07 -27.28 1.79
N GLY A 315 13.13 -26.45 2.85
CA GLY A 315 13.63 -25.09 2.77
C GLY A 315 12.75 -24.11 1.98
N LYS A 316 11.50 -24.50 1.65
CA LYS A 316 10.54 -23.68 0.92
C LYS A 316 9.75 -22.76 1.87
N VAL A 317 10.49 -21.93 2.59
CA VAL A 317 9.98 -21.00 3.60
C VAL A 317 10.33 -19.58 3.18
N TYR A 318 9.30 -18.76 3.07
CA TYR A 318 9.41 -17.38 2.61
C TYR A 318 8.68 -16.42 3.55
N SER A 319 9.03 -15.15 3.47
CA SER A 319 8.29 -14.09 4.13
C SER A 319 8.11 -12.91 3.19
N VAL A 320 6.95 -12.24 3.31
CA VAL A 320 6.64 -11.00 2.60
C VAL A 320 6.26 -9.92 3.60
N TRP A 321 6.61 -8.67 3.28
CA TRP A 321 6.20 -7.53 4.07
C TRP A 321 4.68 -7.43 4.13
N HIS A 322 4.12 -7.38 5.34
CA HIS A 322 2.67 -7.48 5.54
C HIS A 322 1.90 -6.35 4.85
N HIS A 323 2.45 -5.13 4.84
CA HIS A 323 1.73 -3.97 4.32
C HIS A 323 1.53 -3.94 2.80
N PHE A 324 2.08 -4.90 2.05
CA PHE A 324 1.71 -5.08 0.63
C PHE A 324 0.20 -5.16 0.41
N TYR A 325 -0.55 -5.64 1.40
CA TYR A 325 -2.01 -5.78 1.29
C TYR A 325 -2.76 -4.45 1.09
N ASN A 326 -2.15 -3.32 1.39
CA ASN A 326 -2.78 -1.99 1.35
C ASN A 326 -1.91 -0.95 0.63
N THR A 327 -1.15 -1.38 -0.35
CA THR A 327 -0.28 -0.50 -1.14
C THR A 327 -0.38 -0.78 -2.64
N PRO A 328 -0.20 0.24 -3.50
CA PRO A 328 -0.14 0.03 -4.95
C PRO A 328 1.06 -0.79 -5.46
N MET A 329 2.09 -1.03 -4.63
CA MET A 329 3.26 -1.84 -5.03
C MET A 329 3.05 -3.35 -4.86
N ASN A 330 1.84 -3.79 -4.53
CA ASN A 330 1.48 -5.19 -4.28
C ASN A 330 1.79 -6.14 -5.45
N VAL A 331 1.84 -5.65 -6.68
CA VAL A 331 2.20 -6.42 -7.87
C VAL A 331 3.59 -7.08 -7.75
N THR A 332 4.53 -6.44 -7.05
CA THR A 332 5.88 -6.98 -6.85
C THR A 332 5.89 -8.20 -5.94
N ALA A 333 5.04 -8.21 -4.91
CA ALA A 333 4.84 -9.38 -4.04
C ALA A 333 4.19 -10.55 -4.81
N VAL A 334 3.25 -10.27 -5.72
CA VAL A 334 2.65 -11.30 -6.61
C VAL A 334 3.73 -11.90 -7.51
N GLN A 335 4.60 -11.08 -8.09
CA GLN A 335 5.71 -11.57 -8.91
C GLN A 335 6.71 -12.42 -8.11
N ALA A 336 7.05 -12.01 -6.88
CA ALA A 336 7.92 -12.79 -5.99
C ALA A 336 7.31 -14.17 -5.68
N MET A 337 6.02 -14.19 -5.33
CA MET A 337 5.29 -15.45 -5.09
C MET A 337 5.21 -16.32 -6.34
N ALA A 338 4.92 -15.75 -7.52
CA ALA A 338 4.88 -16.51 -8.78
C ALA A 338 6.22 -17.20 -9.08
N LYS A 339 7.32 -16.51 -8.82
CA LYS A 339 8.67 -17.08 -8.98
C LYS A 339 8.97 -18.20 -7.98
N TRP A 340 8.48 -18.09 -6.73
CA TRP A 340 8.61 -19.15 -5.74
C TRP A 340 7.76 -20.38 -6.05
N PHE A 341 6.59 -20.18 -6.62
CA PHE A 341 5.63 -21.25 -6.93
C PHE A 341 6.01 -21.99 -8.21
N HIS A 342 6.50 -21.26 -9.21
CA HIS A 342 6.78 -21.77 -10.55
C HIS A 342 8.13 -21.27 -11.08
N PRO A 343 9.26 -21.61 -10.42
CA PRO A 343 10.58 -21.08 -10.78
C PRO A 343 10.97 -21.32 -12.23
N ASP A 344 10.60 -22.47 -12.79
CA ASP A 344 10.91 -22.84 -14.17
C ASP A 344 10.13 -22.01 -15.21
N GLN A 345 8.93 -21.51 -14.84
CA GLN A 345 8.09 -20.68 -15.71
C GLN A 345 8.52 -19.21 -15.67
N PHE A 346 9.12 -18.77 -14.56
CA PHE A 346 9.45 -17.38 -14.30
C PHE A 346 10.97 -17.14 -14.21
N THR A 347 11.76 -17.81 -15.05
CA THR A 347 13.22 -17.63 -15.11
C THR A 347 13.62 -16.20 -15.39
N ASP A 348 12.90 -15.52 -16.29
CA ASP A 348 13.17 -14.14 -16.74
C ASP A 348 12.43 -13.08 -15.92
N LEU A 349 11.59 -13.49 -14.98
CA LEU A 349 10.86 -12.56 -14.10
C LEU A 349 11.79 -12.08 -12.98
N ASP A 350 11.96 -10.77 -12.87
CA ASP A 350 12.74 -10.13 -11.81
C ASP A 350 11.87 -9.20 -10.96
N PRO A 351 11.30 -9.71 -9.85
CA PRO A 351 10.50 -8.90 -8.93
C PRO A 351 11.30 -7.77 -8.28
N THR A 352 12.60 -7.97 -8.05
CA THR A 352 13.48 -6.95 -7.45
C THR A 352 13.69 -5.78 -8.39
N ALA A 353 13.93 -6.05 -9.68
CA ALA A 353 14.00 -5.01 -10.69
C ALA A 353 12.67 -4.26 -10.85
N THR A 354 11.52 -4.98 -10.76
CA THR A 354 10.20 -4.35 -10.79
C THR A 354 9.98 -3.44 -9.58
N LEU A 355 10.40 -3.86 -8.38
CA LEU A 355 10.31 -3.02 -7.17
C LEU A 355 11.24 -1.79 -7.27
N ALA A 356 12.45 -1.98 -7.79
CA ALA A 356 13.39 -0.87 -8.00
C ALA A 356 12.83 0.15 -9.01
N GLU A 357 12.25 -0.30 -10.13
CA GLU A 357 11.58 0.56 -11.10
C GLU A 357 10.40 1.32 -10.47
N PHE A 358 9.60 0.66 -9.60
CA PHE A 358 8.51 1.32 -8.90
C PHE A 358 9.01 2.47 -8.02
N PHE A 359 10.07 2.26 -7.25
CA PHE A 359 10.63 3.31 -6.40
C PHE A 359 11.25 4.43 -7.21
N ASP A 360 12.01 4.12 -8.26
CA ASP A 360 12.67 5.12 -9.12
C ASP A 360 11.67 6.05 -9.83
N ARG A 361 10.57 5.47 -10.32
CA ARG A 361 9.60 6.22 -11.13
C ARG A 361 8.47 6.85 -10.33
N PHE A 362 8.07 6.22 -9.22
CA PHE A 362 6.78 6.50 -8.58
C PHE A 362 6.89 6.75 -7.07
N GLN A 363 8.08 6.76 -6.50
CA GLN A 363 8.22 7.10 -5.09
C GLN A 363 9.14 8.30 -4.87
N PRO A 364 8.79 9.17 -3.91
CA PRO A 364 9.65 10.29 -3.56
C PRO A 364 10.93 9.86 -2.84
N VAL A 365 10.92 8.68 -2.24
CA VAL A 365 12.02 8.12 -1.44
C VAL A 365 12.69 6.98 -2.19
N PRO A 366 14.00 6.73 -2.00
CA PRO A 366 14.68 5.62 -2.66
C PRO A 366 14.20 4.26 -2.12
N LEU A 367 14.38 3.20 -2.92
CA LEU A 367 14.29 1.84 -2.40
C LEU A 367 15.42 1.61 -1.39
N ASP A 368 15.06 1.37 -0.15
CA ASP A 368 16.00 1.10 0.94
C ASP A 368 15.35 0.09 1.90
N GLY A 369 15.73 -1.17 1.75
CA GLY A 369 15.22 -2.25 2.57
C GLY A 369 14.87 -3.51 1.79
N VAL A 370 14.50 -4.54 2.53
CA VAL A 370 14.13 -5.87 2.04
C VAL A 370 12.63 -6.09 2.29
N TYR A 371 11.88 -6.35 1.24
CA TYR A 371 10.40 -6.47 1.31
C TYR A 371 9.91 -7.92 1.23
N TRP A 372 10.78 -8.85 0.85
CA TRP A 372 10.57 -10.30 0.92
C TRP A 372 11.90 -11.03 1.08
N ILE A 373 11.85 -12.19 1.70
CA ILE A 373 13.02 -12.99 1.98
C ILE A 373 12.67 -14.49 1.96
N GLY A 374 13.60 -15.36 1.57
CA GLY A 374 13.53 -16.79 1.77
C GLY A 374 14.62 -17.27 2.73
N LEU A 375 14.45 -18.46 3.31
CA LEU A 375 15.53 -19.11 4.07
C LEU A 375 16.69 -19.47 3.15
N ASP A 376 16.41 -19.94 1.92
CA ASP A 376 17.44 -20.08 0.90
C ASP A 376 17.84 -18.70 0.36
N PRO A 377 19.13 -18.31 0.42
CA PRO A 377 19.61 -17.04 -0.13
C PRO A 377 19.26 -16.80 -1.59
N ALA A 378 19.17 -17.84 -2.41
CA ALA A 378 18.81 -17.74 -3.83
C ALA A 378 17.35 -17.29 -4.06
N SER A 379 16.49 -17.40 -3.06
CA SER A 379 15.07 -17.04 -3.13
C SER A 379 14.73 -15.67 -2.52
N SER A 380 15.75 -14.88 -2.21
CA SER A 380 15.62 -13.56 -1.58
C SER A 380 15.60 -12.42 -2.60
N GLN A 381 15.20 -11.22 -2.13
CA GLN A 381 15.25 -9.97 -2.88
C GLN A 381 16.67 -9.61 -3.27
#